data_8298628f99c18ddd00c22f0020495cbd
#
_entry.id   8298628f99c18ddd00c22f0020495cbd
#
_cell.length_a   1.000
_cell.length_b   1.000
_cell.length_c   1.000
_cell.angle_alpha   90.00
_cell.angle_beta   90.00
_cell.angle_gamma   90.00
#
_symmetry.space_group_name_H-M   'P 1'
#
loop_
_entity.id
_entity.type
_entity.pdbx_description
1 polymer ?
#
loop_
_entity_poly.entity_id
_entity_poly.type
_entity_poly.pdbx_seq_one_letter_code
_entity_poly.pdbx_strand_id
1 'polypeptide(L)'
;MLLSVAALADETHGNYSDEMKIPYAVDLSPEDGADSVERAGDHVDSPYFSRLDFYNMTSTDTLTILPHFQTMQQTSEWSCGVVSALMVMNWYGKLGDYNEQTLAQLRGTIGDKPGATSMSQMVDIFNGVGGFNCYSAIDAGEEVADIFTFEYIQQQLAAGNPIMIGWNDWGGHWQVIIGYDTMGTETTQDDVIIVADPYDTTDHNQDGYGVYGAERFLYNFTFYNFFSEESGELNDYCFLVATPEA
;
A
#
# COMPACT_ATOMS: atom_id res chain seq x y z
N MET A 1 38.47 -1.98 -25.98
CA MET A 1 38.46 -1.99 -24.51
C MET A 1 37.28 -1.11 -24.08
N LEU A 2 36.11 -1.73 -23.94
CA LEU A 2 34.89 -1.07 -23.51
C LEU A 2 34.89 -1.06 -21.98
N LEU A 3 35.05 0.13 -21.40
CA LEU A 3 34.82 0.35 -19.98
C LEU A 3 33.32 0.29 -19.74
N SER A 4 32.86 -0.78 -19.12
CA SER A 4 31.53 -0.82 -18.50
C SER A 4 31.57 0.16 -17.35
N VAL A 5 30.88 1.28 -17.47
CA VAL A 5 30.51 2.12 -16.33
C VAL A 5 29.47 1.29 -15.56
N ALA A 6 29.88 0.66 -14.47
CA ALA A 6 28.96 0.17 -13.49
C ALA A 6 28.24 1.43 -12.96
N ALA A 7 26.93 1.53 -13.16
CA ALA A 7 26.12 2.46 -12.43
C ALA A 7 26.35 2.13 -10.95
N LEU A 8 26.92 3.06 -10.20
CA LEU A 8 26.89 3.02 -8.75
C LEU A 8 25.40 3.13 -8.40
N ALA A 9 24.83 2.04 -7.88
CA ALA A 9 23.54 2.12 -7.21
C ALA A 9 23.69 3.21 -6.14
N ASP A 10 22.76 4.15 -6.12
CA ASP A 10 22.70 5.16 -5.08
C ASP A 10 22.50 4.40 -3.76
N GLU A 11 23.52 4.39 -2.91
CA GLU A 11 23.51 3.63 -1.65
C GLU A 11 22.48 4.17 -0.65
N THR A 12 21.80 5.26 -0.99
CA THR A 12 20.86 5.96 -0.11
C THR A 12 19.41 5.47 -0.21
N HIS A 13 19.04 4.69 -1.23
CA HIS A 13 17.63 4.36 -1.51
C HIS A 13 17.32 2.85 -1.61
N GLY A 14 18.06 2.00 -0.98
CA GLY A 14 17.76 0.58 -0.93
C GLY A 14 18.04 -0.16 -2.25
N ASN A 15 17.93 -1.47 -2.19
CA ASN A 15 18.30 -2.39 -3.29
C ASN A 15 17.10 -2.76 -4.17
N TYR A 16 16.39 -1.80 -4.71
CA TYR A 16 15.36 -2.07 -5.69
C TYR A 16 15.74 -1.57 -7.08
N SER A 17 15.22 -2.23 -8.09
CA SER A 17 15.39 -1.79 -9.48
C SER A 17 14.40 -0.67 -9.80
N ASP A 18 14.73 0.19 -10.75
CA ASP A 18 13.80 1.24 -11.25
C ASP A 18 12.48 0.64 -11.78
N GLU A 19 12.47 -0.63 -12.20
CA GLU A 19 11.26 -1.32 -12.65
C GLU A 19 10.23 -1.53 -11.53
N MET A 20 10.68 -1.66 -10.28
CA MET A 20 9.82 -1.95 -9.13
C MET A 20 9.14 -0.71 -8.59
N LYS A 21 9.61 0.47 -8.95
CA LYS A 21 9.18 1.74 -8.37
C LYS A 21 8.47 2.62 -9.37
N ILE A 22 7.44 3.29 -8.88
CA ILE A 22 6.84 4.43 -9.54
C ILE A 22 7.68 5.64 -9.13
N PRO A 23 8.32 6.35 -10.08
CA PRO A 23 9.04 7.57 -9.74
C PRO A 23 8.07 8.64 -9.26
N TYR A 24 8.37 9.28 -8.14
CA TYR A 24 7.58 10.43 -7.70
C TYR A 24 8.00 11.70 -8.47
N ALA A 25 6.98 12.50 -8.82
CA ALA A 25 7.18 13.74 -9.58
C ALA A 25 7.38 14.98 -8.69
N VAL A 26 7.06 14.85 -7.40
CA VAL A 26 7.17 15.91 -6.39
C VAL A 26 7.68 15.29 -5.11
N ASP A 27 8.41 16.06 -4.35
CA ASP A 27 8.77 15.79 -2.97
C ASP A 27 8.05 16.83 -2.11
N LEU A 28 7.11 16.39 -1.27
CA LEU A 28 6.28 17.28 -0.45
C LEU A 28 7.03 17.80 0.77
N SER A 29 7.98 17.03 1.26
CA SER A 29 8.74 17.37 2.46
C SER A 29 10.11 16.69 2.45
N PRO A 30 11.16 17.35 1.92
CA PRO A 30 12.51 16.78 1.87
C PRO A 30 13.11 16.43 3.23
N GLU A 31 12.49 16.84 4.32
CA GLU A 31 12.97 16.64 5.69
C GLU A 31 12.26 15.50 6.43
N ASP A 32 11.16 14.98 5.87
CA ASP A 32 10.39 13.88 6.44
C ASP A 32 9.78 12.99 5.34
N GLY A 33 9.03 11.96 5.73
CA GLY A 33 8.53 10.97 4.79
C GLY A 33 9.45 9.75 4.66
N ALA A 34 8.96 8.72 4.03
CA ALA A 34 9.69 7.45 3.91
C ALA A 34 10.94 7.56 3.05
N ASP A 35 10.91 8.42 2.06
CA ASP A 35 12.02 8.66 1.14
C ASP A 35 13.19 9.42 1.77
N SER A 36 12.94 10.18 2.86
CA SER A 36 13.98 10.90 3.61
C SER A 36 14.66 10.05 4.68
N VAL A 37 14.15 8.86 5.00
CA VAL A 37 14.73 8.01 6.03
C VAL A 37 16.08 7.48 5.56
N GLU A 38 17.16 7.99 6.18
CA GLU A 38 18.48 7.46 5.99
C GLU A 38 18.55 6.06 6.60
N ARG A 39 18.72 5.07 5.77
CA ARG A 39 18.97 3.71 6.23
C ARG A 39 20.47 3.49 6.33
N ALA A 40 20.87 2.93 7.44
CA ALA A 40 22.25 2.49 7.65
C ALA A 40 22.64 1.30 6.73
N GLY A 41 21.98 1.21 5.59
CA GLY A 41 22.05 0.16 4.60
C GLY A 41 21.03 -0.94 4.85
N ASP A 42 20.44 -1.43 3.80
CA ASP A 42 19.69 -2.67 3.84
C ASP A 42 20.65 -3.77 4.25
N HIS A 43 20.33 -4.44 5.33
CA HIS A 43 21.14 -5.53 5.84
C HIS A 43 20.86 -6.79 5.02
N VAL A 44 21.35 -6.83 3.79
CA VAL A 44 21.15 -7.94 2.84
C VAL A 44 21.54 -9.31 3.39
N ASP A 45 22.45 -9.33 4.35
CA ASP A 45 22.93 -10.52 5.03
C ASP A 45 22.29 -10.70 6.42
N SER A 46 21.20 -10.01 6.73
CA SER A 46 20.52 -10.16 8.00
C SER A 46 20.03 -11.60 8.19
N PRO A 47 20.39 -12.27 9.31
CA PRO A 47 19.91 -13.63 9.58
C PRO A 47 18.43 -13.68 9.97
N TYR A 48 17.77 -12.54 10.17
CA TYR A 48 16.41 -12.43 10.66
C TYR A 48 15.39 -12.13 9.57
N PHE A 49 15.82 -11.53 8.46
CA PHE A 49 14.96 -11.09 7.37
C PHE A 49 15.44 -11.68 6.06
N SER A 50 14.58 -12.44 5.41
CA SER A 50 14.83 -12.95 4.07
C SER A 50 14.53 -11.88 3.05
N ARG A 51 15.44 -11.71 2.10
CA ARG A 51 15.18 -10.86 0.95
C ARG A 51 14.40 -11.63 -0.09
N LEU A 52 13.18 -11.20 -0.35
CA LEU A 52 12.29 -11.81 -1.33
C LEU A 52 12.14 -10.88 -2.54
N ASP A 53 12.03 -11.44 -3.71
CA ASP A 53 11.75 -10.70 -4.94
C ASP A 53 10.24 -10.68 -5.20
N PHE A 54 9.51 -9.90 -4.41
CA PHE A 54 8.04 -9.81 -4.51
C PHE A 54 7.58 -9.32 -5.88
N TYR A 55 8.34 -8.42 -6.51
CA TYR A 55 8.01 -7.87 -7.82
C TYR A 55 7.89 -8.94 -8.91
N ASN A 56 8.80 -9.93 -8.90
CA ASN A 56 8.80 -11.01 -9.87
C ASN A 56 8.06 -12.27 -9.41
N MET A 57 7.47 -12.27 -8.21
CA MET A 57 6.63 -13.39 -7.78
C MET A 57 5.41 -13.55 -8.68
N THR A 58 5.02 -14.80 -8.87
CA THR A 58 3.81 -15.18 -9.62
C THR A 58 2.96 -16.11 -8.77
N SER A 59 1.66 -16.13 -9.04
CA SER A 59 0.73 -17.01 -8.35
C SER A 59 1.11 -18.49 -8.52
N THR A 60 0.86 -19.28 -7.46
CA THR A 60 1.07 -20.73 -7.39
C THR A 60 -0.23 -21.41 -6.96
N ASP A 61 -0.16 -22.69 -6.53
CA ASP A 61 -1.32 -23.39 -5.98
C ASP A 61 -1.76 -22.82 -4.61
N THR A 62 -0.86 -22.14 -3.89
CA THR A 62 -1.12 -21.57 -2.54
C THR A 62 -1.10 -20.06 -2.53
N LEU A 63 -0.25 -19.44 -3.32
CA LEU A 63 -0.08 -18.00 -3.43
C LEU A 63 -0.93 -17.43 -4.55
N THR A 64 -1.74 -16.41 -4.24
CA THR A 64 -2.34 -15.50 -5.23
C THR A 64 -1.69 -14.13 -5.07
N ILE A 65 -1.04 -13.63 -6.11
CA ILE A 65 -0.31 -12.35 -6.08
C ILE A 65 -0.51 -11.58 -7.38
N LEU A 66 -0.51 -10.26 -7.30
CA LEU A 66 -0.51 -9.34 -8.43
C LEU A 66 0.94 -9.14 -8.92
N PRO A 67 1.37 -9.84 -9.99
CA PRO A 67 2.77 -9.79 -10.41
C PRO A 67 3.13 -8.42 -10.97
N HIS A 68 4.35 -7.98 -10.73
CA HIS A 68 4.86 -6.68 -11.20
C HIS A 68 4.08 -5.46 -10.68
N PHE A 69 3.46 -5.58 -9.51
CA PHE A 69 2.85 -4.43 -8.85
C PHE A 69 3.95 -3.48 -8.38
N GLN A 70 3.99 -2.28 -8.93
CA GLN A 70 5.01 -1.28 -8.61
C GLN A 70 4.68 -0.55 -7.32
N THR A 71 5.68 -0.34 -6.48
CA THR A 71 5.59 0.41 -5.22
C THR A 71 6.02 1.86 -5.39
N MET A 72 5.69 2.71 -4.43
CA MET A 72 6.11 4.11 -4.39
C MET A 72 6.31 4.51 -2.93
N GLN A 73 7.42 5.19 -2.63
CA GLN A 73 7.67 5.73 -1.30
C GLN A 73 6.97 7.08 -1.14
N GLN A 74 6.30 7.28 0.00
CA GLN A 74 5.68 8.56 0.33
C GLN A 74 6.73 9.60 0.71
N THR A 75 6.52 10.82 0.24
CA THR A 75 7.44 11.95 0.46
C THR A 75 7.00 12.87 1.61
N SER A 76 6.06 12.45 2.44
CA SER A 76 5.64 13.16 3.65
C SER A 76 5.06 12.20 4.68
N GLU A 77 5.02 12.61 5.95
CA GLU A 77 4.49 11.80 7.06
C GLU A 77 2.97 11.52 6.97
N TRP A 78 2.24 12.21 6.09
CA TRP A 78 0.78 12.13 6.01
C TRP A 78 0.25 11.52 4.71
N SER A 79 1.09 11.29 3.71
CA SER A 79 0.63 10.99 2.34
C SER A 79 0.42 9.50 2.04
N CYS A 80 0.52 8.62 3.03
CA CYS A 80 0.39 7.17 2.84
C CYS A 80 -0.88 6.77 2.05
N GLY A 81 -2.04 7.31 2.38
CA GLY A 81 -3.28 7.02 1.65
C GLY A 81 -3.26 7.53 0.22
N VAL A 82 -2.66 8.69 0.00
CA VAL A 82 -2.51 9.27 -1.35
C VAL A 82 -1.58 8.41 -2.21
N VAL A 83 -0.46 7.97 -1.65
CA VAL A 83 0.50 7.12 -2.37
C VAL A 83 -0.07 5.73 -2.62
N SER A 84 -0.80 5.15 -1.66
CA SER A 84 -1.54 3.90 -1.88
C SER A 84 -2.51 4.01 -3.07
N ALA A 85 -3.23 5.13 -3.19
CA ALA A 85 -4.10 5.38 -4.33
C ALA A 85 -3.32 5.53 -5.65
N LEU A 86 -2.16 6.22 -5.64
CA LEU A 86 -1.29 6.34 -6.83
C LEU A 86 -0.81 4.97 -7.30
N MET A 87 -0.39 4.09 -6.37
CA MET A 87 0.03 2.73 -6.71
C MET A 87 -1.10 1.93 -7.38
N VAL A 88 -2.34 2.03 -6.86
CA VAL A 88 -3.51 1.37 -7.46
C VAL A 88 -3.86 1.95 -8.83
N MET A 89 -3.81 3.27 -8.98
CA MET A 89 -4.02 3.91 -10.28
C MET A 89 -2.96 3.49 -11.31
N ASN A 90 -1.70 3.39 -10.87
CA ASN A 90 -0.61 2.93 -11.73
C ASN A 90 -0.81 1.47 -12.17
N TRP A 91 -1.24 0.59 -11.26
CA TRP A 91 -1.57 -0.81 -11.57
C TRP A 91 -2.53 -0.95 -12.75
N TYR A 92 -3.52 -0.07 -12.82
CA TYR A 92 -4.49 -0.05 -13.90
C TYR A 92 -4.08 0.82 -15.11
N GLY A 93 -2.85 1.37 -15.12
CA GLY A 93 -2.40 2.27 -16.17
C GLY A 93 -3.18 3.59 -16.24
N LYS A 94 -3.78 4.00 -15.13
CA LYS A 94 -4.61 5.22 -15.02
C LYS A 94 -3.95 6.31 -14.16
N LEU A 95 -2.65 6.22 -13.90
CA LEU A 95 -1.91 7.22 -13.11
C LEU A 95 -1.97 8.61 -13.75
N GLY A 96 -1.86 8.71 -15.07
CA GLY A 96 -1.87 9.99 -15.78
C GLY A 96 -0.78 10.94 -15.28
N ASP A 97 -1.14 12.21 -15.09
CA ASP A 97 -0.26 13.25 -14.55
C ASP A 97 -0.43 13.46 -13.03
N TYR A 98 -1.14 12.55 -12.35
CA TYR A 98 -1.32 12.64 -10.91
C TYR A 98 -0.03 12.35 -10.17
N ASN A 99 0.16 13.08 -9.09
CA ASN A 99 1.24 12.93 -8.11
C ASN A 99 0.68 13.16 -6.70
N GLU A 100 1.50 13.01 -5.66
CA GLU A 100 1.05 13.17 -4.27
C GLU A 100 0.32 14.49 -4.02
N GLN A 101 0.86 15.61 -4.54
CA GLN A 101 0.28 16.92 -4.32
C GLN A 101 -1.08 17.07 -5.02
N THR A 102 -1.16 16.70 -6.29
CA THR A 102 -2.39 16.88 -7.08
C THR A 102 -3.47 15.91 -6.66
N LEU A 103 -3.12 14.67 -6.31
CA LEU A 103 -4.07 13.68 -5.85
C LEU A 103 -4.61 14.03 -4.44
N ALA A 104 -3.74 14.49 -3.54
CA ALA A 104 -4.14 14.94 -2.22
C ALA A 104 -5.18 16.08 -2.26
N GLN A 105 -5.15 16.92 -3.28
CA GLN A 105 -6.15 17.99 -3.45
C GLN A 105 -7.57 17.48 -3.62
N LEU A 106 -7.74 16.30 -4.19
CA LEU A 106 -9.07 15.72 -4.45
C LEU A 106 -9.81 15.31 -3.17
N ARG A 107 -9.11 15.03 -2.09
CA ARG A 107 -9.71 14.69 -0.80
C ARG A 107 -10.22 15.90 0.01
N GLY A 108 -10.14 17.12 -0.54
CA GLY A 108 -10.70 18.34 0.06
C GLY A 108 -10.01 18.84 1.33
N THR A 109 -8.90 18.27 1.74
CA THR A 109 -8.23 18.56 3.03
C THR A 109 -6.84 19.16 2.87
N ILE A 110 -6.61 19.93 1.84
CA ILE A 110 -5.38 20.72 1.75
C ILE A 110 -5.63 22.08 2.37
N GLY A 111 -5.31 22.17 3.63
CA GLY A 111 -5.10 23.39 4.37
C GLY A 111 -3.67 23.47 4.84
N ASP A 112 -3.39 24.39 5.74
CA ASP A 112 -2.06 24.61 6.33
C ASP A 112 -1.51 23.38 7.11
N LYS A 113 -2.31 22.33 7.29
CA LYS A 113 -1.94 21.09 7.96
C LYS A 113 -2.64 19.92 7.29
N PRO A 114 -2.07 19.35 6.24
CA PRO A 114 -2.55 18.10 5.68
C PRO A 114 -2.46 17.00 6.76
N GLY A 115 -3.59 16.34 7.00
CA GLY A 115 -3.68 15.23 7.96
C GLY A 115 -3.73 13.88 7.26
N ALA A 116 -3.83 12.80 8.04
CA ALA A 116 -4.07 11.46 7.52
C ALA A 116 -5.32 11.41 6.63
N THR A 117 -5.32 10.50 5.69
CA THR A 117 -6.47 10.25 4.81
C THR A 117 -7.49 9.36 5.52
N SER A 118 -8.74 9.84 5.66
CA SER A 118 -9.85 9.04 6.19
C SER A 118 -10.45 8.14 5.12
N MET A 119 -11.38 7.25 5.53
CA MET A 119 -12.09 6.39 4.58
C MET A 119 -12.91 7.19 3.58
N SER A 120 -13.65 8.20 4.04
CA SER A 120 -14.43 9.07 3.15
C SER A 120 -13.54 9.82 2.16
N GLN A 121 -12.40 10.33 2.62
CA GLN A 121 -11.44 11.02 1.77
C GLN A 121 -10.77 10.10 0.74
N MET A 122 -10.57 8.82 1.07
CA MET A 122 -10.08 7.84 0.10
C MET A 122 -11.10 7.64 -1.03
N VAL A 123 -12.38 7.56 -0.70
CA VAL A 123 -13.47 7.52 -1.71
C VAL A 123 -13.51 8.81 -2.53
N ASP A 124 -13.33 9.97 -1.90
CA ASP A 124 -13.30 11.27 -2.60
C ASP A 124 -12.16 11.38 -3.61
N ILE A 125 -11.00 10.81 -3.30
CA ILE A 125 -9.88 10.72 -4.26
C ILE A 125 -10.33 10.05 -5.55
N PHE A 126 -10.88 8.84 -5.48
CA PHE A 126 -11.29 8.10 -6.68
C PHE A 126 -12.48 8.72 -7.39
N ASN A 127 -13.44 9.29 -6.66
CA ASN A 127 -14.53 10.08 -7.24
C ASN A 127 -13.99 11.30 -8.00
N GLY A 128 -12.99 11.97 -7.45
CA GLY A 128 -12.36 13.14 -8.07
C GLY A 128 -11.53 12.80 -9.32
N VAL A 129 -10.86 11.63 -9.32
CA VAL A 129 -10.15 11.10 -10.49
C VAL A 129 -11.13 10.68 -11.57
N GLY A 130 -12.23 10.02 -11.19
CA GLY A 130 -13.22 9.45 -12.11
C GLY A 130 -12.73 8.20 -12.84
N GLY A 131 -13.66 7.51 -13.51
CA GLY A 131 -13.37 6.31 -14.30
C GLY A 131 -13.03 5.07 -13.46
N PHE A 132 -13.46 5.06 -12.20
CA PHE A 132 -13.36 3.92 -11.29
C PHE A 132 -14.72 3.62 -10.64
N ASN A 133 -15.03 2.35 -10.53
CA ASN A 133 -16.07 1.84 -9.62
C ASN A 133 -15.41 1.52 -8.29
N CYS A 134 -15.88 2.12 -7.21
CA CYS A 134 -15.37 1.90 -5.87
C CYS A 134 -16.34 1.05 -5.06
N TYR A 135 -15.79 0.11 -4.28
CA TYR A 135 -16.50 -0.58 -3.22
C TYR A 135 -15.65 -0.51 -1.95
N SER A 136 -16.25 -0.03 -0.87
CA SER A 136 -15.52 0.36 0.33
C SER A 136 -16.22 -0.11 1.61
N ALA A 137 -15.54 0.07 2.75
CA ALA A 137 -16.14 -0.12 4.07
C ALA A 137 -17.41 0.72 4.28
N ILE A 138 -17.50 1.89 3.65
CA ILE A 138 -18.71 2.75 3.72
C ILE A 138 -19.89 2.04 3.04
N ASP A 139 -19.65 1.42 1.88
CA ASP A 139 -20.69 0.70 1.13
C ASP A 139 -21.11 -0.59 1.84
N ALA A 140 -20.16 -1.27 2.50
CA ALA A 140 -20.41 -2.47 3.28
C ALA A 140 -21.23 -2.18 4.55
N GLY A 141 -21.06 -0.99 5.14
CA GLY A 141 -21.81 -0.55 6.31
C GLY A 141 -21.64 -1.48 7.52
N GLU A 142 -22.73 -1.80 8.19
CA GLU A 142 -22.71 -2.66 9.41
C GLU A 142 -22.28 -4.11 9.12
N GLU A 143 -22.33 -4.55 7.87
CA GLU A 143 -21.95 -5.91 7.44
C GLU A 143 -20.45 -6.02 7.11
N VAL A 144 -19.66 -4.97 7.29
CA VAL A 144 -18.26 -4.92 6.86
C VAL A 144 -17.41 -6.07 7.40
N ALA A 145 -17.59 -6.48 8.66
CA ALA A 145 -16.84 -7.57 9.26
C ALA A 145 -17.21 -8.95 8.68
N ASP A 146 -18.44 -9.11 8.20
CA ASP A 146 -18.92 -10.34 7.54
C ASP A 146 -18.49 -10.39 6.05
N ILE A 147 -18.23 -9.21 5.45
CA ILE A 147 -17.83 -9.08 4.05
C ILE A 147 -16.32 -9.18 3.91
N PHE A 148 -15.56 -8.45 4.72
CA PHE A 148 -14.10 -8.41 4.63
C PHE A 148 -13.47 -9.63 5.31
N THR A 149 -13.43 -10.73 4.60
CA THR A 149 -12.89 -12.03 5.03
C THR A 149 -11.65 -12.41 4.22
N PHE A 150 -10.95 -13.49 4.61
CA PHE A 150 -9.82 -14.01 3.83
C PHE A 150 -10.27 -14.46 2.43
N GLU A 151 -11.46 -15.03 2.33
CA GLU A 151 -12.03 -15.42 1.04
C GLU A 151 -12.31 -14.20 0.16
N TYR A 152 -12.78 -13.10 0.74
CA TYR A 152 -12.96 -11.85 0.01
C TYR A 152 -11.62 -11.33 -0.54
N ILE A 153 -10.57 -11.29 0.30
CA ILE A 153 -9.22 -10.88 -0.12
C ILE A 153 -8.74 -11.74 -1.29
N GLN A 154 -8.83 -13.07 -1.16
CA GLN A 154 -8.39 -13.99 -2.21
C GLN A 154 -9.20 -13.82 -3.51
N GLN A 155 -10.51 -13.59 -3.42
CA GLN A 155 -11.37 -13.35 -4.58
C GLN A 155 -11.00 -12.06 -5.30
N GLN A 156 -10.73 -10.97 -4.59
CA GLN A 156 -10.31 -9.71 -5.20
C GLN A 156 -8.95 -9.87 -5.90
N LEU A 157 -7.98 -10.47 -5.24
CA LEU A 157 -6.66 -10.70 -5.82
C LEU A 157 -6.73 -11.62 -7.05
N ALA A 158 -7.53 -12.68 -7.00
CA ALA A 158 -7.75 -13.57 -8.15
C ALA A 158 -8.44 -12.87 -9.33
N ALA A 159 -9.23 -11.83 -9.05
CA ALA A 159 -9.83 -10.96 -10.06
C ALA A 159 -8.87 -9.87 -10.59
N GLY A 160 -7.65 -9.79 -10.05
CA GLY A 160 -6.66 -8.78 -10.42
C GLY A 160 -6.84 -7.43 -9.71
N ASN A 161 -7.61 -7.39 -8.63
CA ASN A 161 -7.96 -6.17 -7.91
C ASN A 161 -7.09 -6.01 -6.65
N PRO A 162 -6.21 -5.01 -6.57
CA PRO A 162 -5.54 -4.62 -5.34
C PRO A 162 -6.54 -4.04 -4.35
N ILE A 163 -6.28 -4.22 -3.06
CA ILE A 163 -7.17 -3.77 -1.98
C ILE A 163 -6.43 -2.75 -1.13
N MET A 164 -6.86 -1.50 -1.14
CA MET A 164 -6.33 -0.51 -0.19
C MET A 164 -6.89 -0.78 1.19
N ILE A 165 -6.02 -0.75 2.18
CA ILE A 165 -6.35 -0.95 3.60
C ILE A 165 -5.75 0.16 4.45
N GLY A 166 -6.55 0.63 5.41
CA GLY A 166 -6.13 1.60 6.41
C GLY A 166 -6.26 1.02 7.81
N TRP A 167 -5.16 0.91 8.57
CA TRP A 167 -5.14 0.25 9.87
C TRP A 167 -4.07 0.81 10.79
N ASN A 168 -3.95 0.25 11.99
CA ASN A 168 -3.06 0.75 13.05
C ASN A 168 -1.61 0.25 12.89
N ASP A 169 -1.09 0.22 11.68
CA ASP A 169 0.34 0.19 11.50
C ASP A 169 0.90 1.60 11.72
N TRP A 170 2.00 1.72 12.44
CA TRP A 170 2.59 3.04 12.79
C TRP A 170 1.64 4.06 13.43
N GLY A 171 0.54 3.62 14.07
CA GLY A 171 -0.43 4.52 14.66
C GLY A 171 -1.44 5.10 13.67
N GLY A 172 -1.60 4.46 12.53
CA GLY A 172 -2.55 4.80 11.46
C GLY A 172 -1.85 4.92 10.11
N HIS A 173 -2.01 3.90 9.26
CA HIS A 173 -1.28 3.80 8.01
C HIS A 173 -2.14 3.19 6.90
N TRP A 174 -1.92 3.63 5.66
CA TRP A 174 -2.51 3.05 4.46
C TRP A 174 -1.50 2.24 3.68
N GLN A 175 -1.91 1.05 3.29
CA GLN A 175 -1.16 0.11 2.46
C GLN A 175 -2.07 -0.51 1.40
N VAL A 176 -1.51 -1.33 0.51
CA VAL A 176 -2.28 -2.02 -0.53
C VAL A 176 -2.00 -3.52 -0.44
N ILE A 177 -3.02 -4.34 -0.17
CA ILE A 177 -2.87 -5.80 -0.27
C ILE A 177 -2.74 -6.16 -1.75
N ILE A 178 -1.66 -6.87 -2.08
CA ILE A 178 -1.31 -7.31 -3.43
C ILE A 178 -1.13 -8.83 -3.53
N GLY A 179 -1.09 -9.54 -2.41
CA GLY A 179 -0.97 -10.98 -2.39
C GLY A 179 -1.51 -11.62 -1.12
N TYR A 180 -1.85 -12.92 -1.25
CA TYR A 180 -2.30 -13.79 -0.17
C TYR A 180 -1.77 -15.20 -0.41
N ASP A 181 -1.12 -15.79 0.59
CA ASP A 181 -0.64 -17.18 0.54
C ASP A 181 -1.29 -18.00 1.66
N THR A 182 -1.96 -19.07 1.27
CA THR A 182 -2.58 -20.03 2.20
C THR A 182 -1.57 -20.98 2.81
N MET A 183 -0.28 -20.87 2.46
CA MET A 183 0.80 -21.78 2.86
C MET A 183 0.53 -23.25 2.56
N GLY A 184 -0.62 -23.58 1.95
CA GLY A 184 -1.05 -24.92 1.60
C GLY A 184 -1.46 -25.79 2.78
N THR A 185 -1.82 -25.17 3.91
CA THR A 185 -2.30 -25.87 5.11
C THR A 185 -3.82 -25.86 5.23
N GLU A 186 -4.37 -26.60 6.20
CA GLU A 186 -5.82 -26.61 6.49
C GLU A 186 -6.26 -25.51 7.45
N THR A 187 -5.32 -24.65 7.90
CA THR A 187 -5.56 -23.59 8.87
C THR A 187 -5.16 -22.24 8.32
N THR A 188 -5.86 -21.20 8.71
CA THR A 188 -5.53 -19.81 8.36
C THR A 188 -4.47 -19.18 9.31
N GLN A 189 -4.01 -19.93 10.31
CA GLN A 189 -3.08 -19.42 11.35
C GLN A 189 -1.68 -19.09 10.81
N ASP A 190 -1.27 -19.75 9.75
CA ASP A 190 0.00 -19.55 9.06
C ASP A 190 -0.14 -18.83 7.71
N ASP A 191 -1.36 -18.47 7.34
CA ASP A 191 -1.61 -17.66 6.14
C ASP A 191 -0.96 -16.29 6.25
N VAL A 192 -0.54 -15.76 5.12
CA VAL A 192 0.09 -14.44 5.05
C VAL A 192 -0.56 -13.56 4.01
N ILE A 193 -0.57 -12.25 4.27
CA ILE A 193 -0.84 -11.22 3.27
C ILE A 193 0.46 -10.54 2.86
N ILE A 194 0.55 -10.19 1.59
CA ILE A 194 1.65 -9.40 1.02
C ILE A 194 1.08 -8.02 0.69
N VAL A 195 1.75 -6.99 1.12
CA VAL A 195 1.33 -5.60 0.91
C VAL A 195 2.36 -4.79 0.14
N ALA A 196 1.90 -3.80 -0.61
CA ALA A 196 2.69 -2.68 -1.05
C ALA A 196 2.55 -1.57 0.00
N ASP A 197 3.68 -1.13 0.53
CA ASP A 197 3.78 -0.20 1.65
C ASP A 197 4.48 1.09 1.23
N PRO A 198 3.79 2.24 1.27
CA PRO A 198 4.42 3.51 0.94
C PRO A 198 5.41 4.03 2.00
N TYR A 199 5.41 3.46 3.22
CA TYR A 199 6.35 3.83 4.30
C TYR A 199 7.24 2.66 4.73
N ASP A 200 7.60 1.81 3.82
CA ASP A 200 8.44 0.65 4.09
C ASP A 200 9.83 1.04 4.60
N THR A 201 9.98 1.02 5.92
CA THR A 201 11.23 1.42 6.60
C THR A 201 11.71 0.43 7.66
N THR A 202 11.11 -0.76 7.79
CA THR A 202 11.31 -1.61 8.97
C THR A 202 11.81 -3.00 8.72
N ASP A 203 11.69 -3.54 7.54
CA ASP A 203 12.06 -4.93 7.27
C ASP A 203 13.50 -5.13 6.76
N HIS A 204 14.33 -4.10 6.82
CA HIS A 204 15.71 -4.05 6.33
C HIS A 204 15.86 -4.07 4.80
N ASN A 205 14.77 -3.89 4.07
CA ASN A 205 14.78 -3.88 2.62
C ASN A 205 13.76 -2.86 2.11
N GLN A 206 14.21 -1.70 1.67
CA GLN A 206 13.34 -0.60 1.25
C GLN A 206 12.78 -0.78 -0.15
N ASP A 207 12.18 -1.92 -0.42
CA ASP A 207 11.60 -2.21 -1.73
C ASP A 207 10.11 -1.84 -1.84
N GLY A 208 9.49 -1.45 -0.75
CA GLY A 208 8.08 -1.05 -0.69
C GLY A 208 7.14 -2.23 -0.52
N TYR A 209 7.63 -3.41 -0.13
CA TYR A 209 6.81 -4.58 0.13
C TYR A 209 6.93 -5.02 1.58
N GLY A 210 5.84 -5.56 2.12
CA GLY A 210 5.80 -6.12 3.46
C GLY A 210 4.96 -7.38 3.52
N VAL A 211 5.16 -8.18 4.58
CA VAL A 211 4.41 -9.42 4.83
C VAL A 211 3.88 -9.43 6.24
N TYR A 212 2.60 -9.76 6.40
CA TYR A 212 1.95 -9.92 7.69
C TYR A 212 1.24 -11.26 7.79
N GLY A 213 1.22 -11.84 9.00
CA GLY A 213 0.33 -12.96 9.28
C GLY A 213 -1.14 -12.53 9.12
N ALA A 214 -1.89 -13.24 8.28
CA ALA A 214 -3.24 -12.83 7.87
C ALA A 214 -4.21 -12.71 9.06
N GLU A 215 -4.22 -13.68 9.99
CA GLU A 215 -5.08 -13.60 11.18
C GLU A 215 -4.70 -12.44 12.11
N ARG A 216 -3.40 -12.18 12.27
CA ARG A 216 -2.95 -11.06 13.10
C ARG A 216 -3.34 -9.71 12.49
N PHE A 217 -3.24 -9.59 11.18
CA PHE A 217 -3.71 -8.40 10.47
C PHE A 217 -5.21 -8.21 10.68
N LEU A 218 -6.03 -9.22 10.36
CA LEU A 218 -7.49 -9.11 10.45
C LEU A 218 -7.97 -8.79 11.88
N TYR A 219 -7.31 -9.37 12.90
CA TYR A 219 -7.62 -9.10 14.30
C TYR A 219 -7.30 -7.65 14.72
N ASN A 220 -6.33 -7.02 14.07
CA ASN A 220 -5.90 -5.64 14.35
C ASN A 220 -6.33 -4.66 13.25
N PHE A 221 -7.31 -5.03 12.42
CA PHE A 221 -7.75 -4.20 11.29
C PHE A 221 -8.65 -3.06 11.76
N THR A 222 -8.03 -2.11 12.46
CA THR A 222 -8.65 -0.92 13.04
C THR A 222 -7.62 0.20 13.18
N PHE A 223 -8.05 1.44 13.13
CA PHE A 223 -7.25 2.62 13.49
C PHE A 223 -7.28 2.93 15.01
N TYR A 224 -7.92 2.12 15.83
CA TYR A 224 -8.05 2.33 17.29
C TYR A 224 -8.49 3.75 17.68
N ASN A 225 -9.57 4.25 17.11
CA ASN A 225 -10.09 5.61 17.36
C ASN A 225 -9.12 6.74 16.97
N PHE A 226 -8.32 6.56 15.96
CA PHE A 226 -7.49 7.62 15.39
C PHE A 226 -8.36 8.79 14.91
N PHE A 227 -9.47 8.50 14.25
CA PHE A 227 -10.51 9.47 13.93
C PHE A 227 -11.50 9.55 15.07
N SER A 228 -11.75 10.79 15.59
CA SER A 228 -12.71 10.98 16.69
C SER A 228 -14.14 10.62 16.29
N GLU A 229 -14.95 10.21 17.25
CA GLU A 229 -16.39 9.94 17.02
C GLU A 229 -17.13 11.16 16.43
N GLU A 230 -16.70 12.39 16.79
CA GLU A 230 -17.32 13.63 16.28
C GLU A 230 -17.03 13.85 14.80
N SER A 231 -15.96 13.23 14.26
CA SER A 231 -15.65 13.32 12.83
C SER A 231 -16.62 12.52 11.97
N GLY A 232 -17.24 11.48 12.53
CA GLY A 232 -18.08 10.52 11.80
C GLY A 232 -17.32 9.60 10.87
N GLU A 233 -15.98 9.61 10.93
CA GLU A 233 -15.13 8.78 10.10
C GLU A 233 -15.01 7.36 10.65
N LEU A 234 -14.87 6.37 9.76
CA LEU A 234 -14.67 4.99 10.14
C LEU A 234 -13.26 4.78 10.73
N ASN A 235 -13.17 3.93 11.72
CA ASN A 235 -11.91 3.46 12.29
C ASN A 235 -11.69 1.96 12.05
N ASP A 236 -12.73 1.17 11.89
CA ASP A 236 -12.64 -0.27 11.76
C ASP A 236 -12.82 -0.71 10.31
N TYR A 237 -12.07 -1.74 9.91
CA TYR A 237 -12.18 -2.37 8.59
C TYR A 237 -12.07 -1.39 7.42
N CYS A 238 -11.25 -0.36 7.52
CA CYS A 238 -11.12 0.65 6.48
C CYS A 238 -10.47 0.05 5.22
N PHE A 239 -11.30 -0.41 4.27
CA PHE A 239 -10.85 -0.91 2.99
C PHE A 239 -11.53 -0.22 1.81
N LEU A 240 -10.85 -0.20 0.68
CA LEU A 240 -11.40 0.21 -0.60
C LEU A 240 -10.81 -0.62 -1.74
N VAL A 241 -11.68 -1.12 -2.60
CA VAL A 241 -11.36 -1.71 -3.90
C VAL A 241 -11.84 -0.76 -4.98
N ALA A 242 -10.91 -0.24 -5.78
CA ALA A 242 -11.21 0.60 -6.93
C ALA A 242 -10.91 -0.18 -8.21
N THR A 243 -11.91 -0.35 -9.07
CA THR A 243 -11.75 -1.04 -10.35
C THR A 243 -12.09 -0.10 -11.51
N PRO A 244 -11.38 -0.15 -12.64
CA PRO A 244 -11.71 0.68 -13.78
C PRO A 244 -13.15 0.48 -14.25
N GLU A 245 -13.83 1.57 -14.58
CA GLU A 245 -15.08 1.51 -15.34
C GLU A 245 -14.83 0.90 -16.73
N ALA A 246 -15.82 0.15 -17.24
CA ALA A 246 -15.76 -0.54 -18.52
C ALA A 246 -15.75 0.43 -19.72
#